data_033a7a8bb880fc0d5ddd0f49af731990
#
_entry.id   033a7a8bb880fc0d5ddd0f49af731990
#
_cell.length_a   1.000
_cell.length_b   1.000
_cell.length_c   1.000
_cell.angle_alpha   90.00
_cell.angle_beta   90.00
_cell.angle_gamma   90.00
#
_symmetry.space_group_name_H-M   'P 1'
#
loop_
_entity.id
_entity.type
_entity.pdbx_description
1 polymer ?
#
loop_
_entity_poly.entity_id
_entity_poly.type
_entity_poly.pdbx_seq_one_letter_code
_entity_poly.pdbx_strand_id
1 'polypeptide(L)'
;MTNFKKNFSEDSHPVGKWRRSREDLEILAKAKLKKRRPKLTKKRVFLPAIAAGILVLLGLYAAIMSTHYQSTDDAFVEGRIISVAPRVSGPVVHLLVDDNQQVKKGELLLEIDPNDYKVKLQQAEAKLAEAKARLNVSTHDVSKNASNVSQSVDDTTSAMSKLDFAQKDYKRYNEMYKTGVVSKQDYDRSSKDLDVSNANYQSASNRSKAMKSELESSIAKTQSVQAEIQRLEAEVEQAKLNLSYTKIYAPLNGKISARSVEQGNYVQVGQPLLSVVPEQIWVVANYKEGQLTHMHPGQRAWISVDTYPGKKFKAHVDSIQRATGAKSSLFPPENAVGSYVKIVQRVPVKIMFDEDYTKYNIVPGMSVVPKVKIK
;
A
#
# COMPACT_ATOMS: atom_id res chain seq x y z
N MET A 1 -51.73 32.19 -39.01
CA MET A 1 -52.46 31.70 -40.22
C MET A 1 -53.23 30.51 -39.74
N THR A 2 -54.38 30.44 -39.69
CA THR A 2 -55.74 30.64 -40.17
C THR A 2 -56.64 29.86 -39.22
N ASN A 3 -57.42 30.49 -38.43
CA ASN A 3 -58.86 30.82 -38.59
C ASN A 3 -59.71 29.64 -39.11
N PHE A 4 -60.72 29.20 -38.31
CA PHE A 4 -62.06 29.26 -38.74
C PHE A 4 -63.07 29.35 -37.56
N LYS A 5 -63.93 30.32 -37.69
CA LYS A 5 -65.07 30.76 -36.86
C LYS A 5 -66.38 30.09 -37.30
N LYS A 6 -67.33 30.08 -36.36
CA LYS A 6 -68.83 30.22 -36.56
C LYS A 6 -69.61 28.93 -36.87
N ASN A 7 -70.68 28.65 -36.26
CA ASN A 7 -71.93 29.46 -36.36
C ASN A 7 -72.96 29.11 -35.26
N PHE A 8 -73.61 30.14 -34.86
CA PHE A 8 -74.87 30.28 -34.15
C PHE A 8 -76.03 29.65 -34.91
N SER A 9 -77.07 29.17 -34.15
CA SER A 9 -78.48 29.48 -34.46
C SER A 9 -79.34 29.29 -33.20
N GLU A 10 -79.93 30.41 -32.82
CA GLU A 10 -81.13 30.51 -31.96
C GLU A 10 -82.30 29.82 -32.63
N ASP A 11 -83.12 29.17 -31.83
CA ASP A 11 -84.55 29.28 -32.06
C ASP A 11 -85.35 29.17 -30.74
N SER A 12 -86.35 29.99 -30.70
CA SER A 12 -87.17 30.51 -29.60
C SER A 12 -88.44 29.69 -29.33
N HIS A 13 -88.79 29.57 -28.03
CA HIS A 13 -90.06 29.60 -27.40
C HIS A 13 -91.08 28.42 -27.56
N PRO A 14 -92.07 28.24 -26.64
CA PRO A 14 -92.52 29.11 -25.53
C PRO A 14 -92.77 28.39 -24.18
N VAL A 15 -93.03 29.24 -23.19
CA VAL A 15 -93.45 29.08 -21.81
C VAL A 15 -94.73 28.25 -21.64
N GLY A 16 -94.70 27.29 -20.76
CA GLY A 16 -95.84 26.59 -20.16
C GLY A 16 -95.68 26.49 -18.66
N LYS A 17 -96.29 27.44 -17.93
CA LYS A 17 -96.45 27.40 -16.46
C LYS A 17 -97.27 26.22 -16.06
N TRP A 18 -96.75 25.19 -15.42
CA TRP A 18 -97.55 24.27 -14.61
C TRP A 18 -97.32 24.58 -13.14
N ARG A 19 -98.30 25.19 -12.50
CA ARG A 19 -98.38 25.27 -11.05
C ARG A 19 -98.67 23.88 -10.54
N ARG A 20 -97.71 23.24 -9.92
CA ARG A 20 -97.92 22.02 -9.12
C ARG A 20 -98.56 22.42 -7.81
N SER A 21 -99.68 21.76 -7.50
CA SER A 21 -100.49 21.95 -6.30
C SER A 21 -99.68 21.56 -5.04
N ARG A 22 -99.97 22.20 -3.93
CA ARG A 22 -99.27 21.91 -2.64
C ARG A 22 -99.39 20.46 -2.21
N GLU A 23 -100.45 19.74 -2.68
CA GLU A 23 -100.69 18.32 -2.37
C GLU A 23 -99.63 17.39 -3.01
N ASP A 24 -99.19 17.69 -4.23
CA ASP A 24 -98.11 16.88 -4.89
C ASP A 24 -96.77 16.98 -4.18
N LEU A 25 -96.47 18.09 -3.53
CA LEU A 25 -95.24 18.29 -2.74
C LEU A 25 -95.31 17.54 -1.40
N GLU A 26 -96.47 17.43 -0.77
CA GLU A 26 -96.62 16.62 0.45
C GLU A 26 -96.55 15.13 0.20
N ILE A 27 -97.00 14.62 -0.94
CA ILE A 27 -96.91 13.21 -1.33
C ILE A 27 -95.45 12.82 -1.62
N LEU A 28 -94.72 13.71 -2.28
CA LEU A 28 -93.30 13.50 -2.53
C LEU A 28 -92.41 13.60 -1.26
N ALA A 29 -92.85 14.44 -0.31
CA ALA A 29 -92.16 14.55 0.99
C ALA A 29 -92.43 13.33 1.87
N LYS A 30 -93.60 12.73 1.87
CA LYS A 30 -93.93 11.50 2.60
C LYS A 30 -93.31 10.24 1.95
N ALA A 31 -93.11 10.21 0.64
CA ALA A 31 -92.40 9.12 -0.07
C ALA A 31 -90.89 9.08 0.19
N LYS A 32 -90.26 10.22 0.48
CA LYS A 32 -88.86 10.30 0.80
C LYS A 32 -88.45 9.83 2.21
N LEU A 33 -89.43 9.68 3.13
CA LEU A 33 -89.18 9.32 4.53
C LEU A 33 -89.25 7.82 4.82
N LYS A 34 -89.56 6.96 3.84
CA LYS A 34 -89.62 5.51 4.01
C LYS A 34 -88.45 4.80 3.33
N LYS A 35 -87.17 5.33 3.50
CA LYS A 35 -85.96 4.55 3.20
C LYS A 35 -85.83 3.47 4.28
N ARG A 36 -86.28 2.25 3.95
CA ARG A 36 -86.04 1.06 4.74
C ARG A 36 -84.54 0.95 5.00
N ARG A 37 -84.09 1.09 6.27
CA ARG A 37 -82.83 0.71 6.72
C ARG A 37 -82.63 -0.79 6.40
N PRO A 38 -81.67 -1.20 5.58
CA PRO A 38 -81.45 -2.61 5.35
C PRO A 38 -81.07 -3.24 6.69
N LYS A 39 -81.81 -4.26 7.13
CA LYS A 39 -81.38 -5.08 8.26
C LYS A 39 -80.09 -5.72 7.87
N LEU A 40 -78.94 -5.21 8.40
CA LEU A 40 -77.64 -5.81 8.24
C LEU A 40 -77.69 -7.22 8.84
N THR A 41 -77.78 -8.23 7.99
CA THR A 41 -77.63 -9.63 8.42
C THR A 41 -76.27 -9.76 9.07
N LYS A 42 -76.19 -10.35 10.29
CA LYS A 42 -74.96 -10.50 11.09
C LYS A 42 -73.76 -10.99 10.27
N LYS A 43 -73.95 -11.85 9.25
CA LYS A 43 -72.94 -12.31 8.31
C LYS A 43 -72.25 -11.22 7.47
N ARG A 44 -73.01 -10.11 7.11
CA ARG A 44 -72.38 -9.00 6.30
C ARG A 44 -71.53 -8.03 7.10
N VAL A 45 -71.62 -8.05 8.44
CA VAL A 45 -70.73 -7.25 9.32
C VAL A 45 -69.53 -8.03 9.78
N PHE A 46 -69.69 -9.37 9.91
CA PHE A 46 -68.57 -10.24 10.33
C PHE A 46 -67.44 -10.32 9.29
N LEU A 47 -67.71 -10.35 7.99
CA LEU A 47 -66.70 -10.42 6.95
C LEU A 47 -65.77 -9.18 6.93
N PRO A 48 -66.29 -7.94 6.90
CA PRO A 48 -65.43 -6.76 6.97
C PRO A 48 -64.72 -6.58 8.33
N ALA A 49 -65.32 -7.05 9.44
CA ALA A 49 -64.67 -7.03 10.74
C ALA A 49 -63.46 -7.99 10.82
N ILE A 50 -63.62 -9.18 10.23
CA ILE A 50 -62.47 -10.15 10.11
C ILE A 50 -61.39 -9.58 9.18
N ALA A 51 -61.76 -9.02 8.04
CA ALA A 51 -60.82 -8.36 7.13
C ALA A 51 -60.06 -7.19 7.79
N ALA A 52 -60.76 -6.35 8.58
CA ALA A 52 -60.15 -5.28 9.37
C ALA A 52 -59.21 -5.84 10.45
N GLY A 53 -59.62 -6.92 11.14
CA GLY A 53 -58.76 -7.61 12.10
C GLY A 53 -57.48 -8.16 11.48
N ILE A 54 -57.57 -8.77 10.29
CA ILE A 54 -56.41 -9.26 9.54
C ILE A 54 -55.48 -8.10 9.12
N LEU A 55 -56.05 -6.98 8.66
CA LEU A 55 -55.28 -5.79 8.30
C LEU A 55 -54.53 -5.18 9.51
N VAL A 56 -55.20 -5.13 10.68
CA VAL A 56 -54.57 -4.69 11.92
C VAL A 56 -53.46 -5.62 12.36
N LEU A 57 -53.68 -6.94 12.27
CA LEU A 57 -52.64 -7.94 12.59
C LEU A 57 -51.45 -7.86 11.61
N LEU A 58 -51.72 -7.68 10.31
CA LEU A 58 -50.66 -7.46 9.31
C LEU A 58 -49.91 -6.15 9.55
N GLY A 59 -50.62 -5.08 9.91
CA GLY A 59 -50.01 -3.80 10.28
C GLY A 59 -49.15 -3.90 11.54
N LEU A 60 -49.63 -4.61 12.57
CA LEU A 60 -48.90 -4.88 13.79
C LEU A 60 -47.64 -5.74 13.52
N TYR A 61 -47.80 -6.79 12.71
CA TYR A 61 -46.67 -7.63 12.27
C TYR A 61 -45.64 -6.82 11.49
N ALA A 62 -46.03 -5.98 10.54
CA ALA A 62 -45.15 -5.10 9.79
C ALA A 62 -44.46 -4.08 10.69
N ALA A 63 -45.14 -3.50 11.68
CA ALA A 63 -44.58 -2.58 12.67
C ALA A 63 -43.50 -3.29 13.55
N ILE A 64 -43.83 -4.48 14.05
CA ILE A 64 -42.87 -5.30 14.82
C ILE A 64 -41.64 -5.66 13.98
N MET A 65 -41.83 -6.09 12.74
CA MET A 65 -40.73 -6.40 11.82
C MET A 65 -39.86 -5.17 11.51
N SER A 66 -40.49 -3.99 11.35
CA SER A 66 -39.77 -2.73 11.14
C SER A 66 -38.87 -2.33 12.32
N THR A 67 -39.26 -2.70 13.55
CA THR A 67 -38.44 -2.42 14.76
C THR A 67 -37.30 -3.40 14.98
N HIS A 68 -37.36 -4.60 14.39
CA HIS A 68 -36.34 -5.65 14.56
C HIS A 68 -35.24 -5.66 13.48
N TYR A 69 -35.51 -5.02 12.35
CA TYR A 69 -34.58 -5.04 11.22
C TYR A 69 -34.36 -3.63 10.69
N GLN A 70 -33.10 -3.33 10.36
CA GLN A 70 -32.74 -2.13 9.62
C GLN A 70 -32.20 -2.50 8.25
N SER A 71 -32.63 -1.80 7.22
CA SER A 71 -32.16 -1.98 5.84
C SER A 71 -31.82 -0.64 5.22
N THR A 72 -30.95 -0.67 4.25
CA THR A 72 -30.63 0.48 3.40
C THR A 72 -30.49 0.02 1.96
N ASP A 73 -30.88 0.86 1.03
CA ASP A 73 -30.68 0.73 -0.41
C ASP A 73 -29.38 1.40 -0.89
N ASP A 74 -28.77 2.21 -0.02
CA ASP A 74 -27.49 2.85 -0.25
C ASP A 74 -26.36 1.94 0.28
N ALA A 75 -26.12 0.86 -0.43
CA ALA A 75 -25.08 -0.09 -0.11
C ALA A 75 -24.52 -0.72 -1.38
N PHE A 76 -23.21 -0.96 -1.36
CA PHE A 76 -22.50 -1.54 -2.48
C PHE A 76 -21.43 -2.52 -2.01
N VAL A 77 -21.09 -3.44 -2.90
CA VAL A 77 -19.97 -4.34 -2.69
C VAL A 77 -18.67 -3.58 -2.85
N GLU A 78 -17.79 -3.70 -1.90
CA GLU A 78 -16.43 -3.18 -1.95
C GLU A 78 -15.40 -4.30 -1.91
N GLY A 79 -14.22 -4.01 -2.44
CA GLY A 79 -13.06 -4.89 -2.40
C GLY A 79 -11.79 -4.08 -2.58
N ARG A 80 -10.67 -4.64 -2.17
CA ARG A 80 -9.37 -3.99 -2.40
C ARG A 80 -8.99 -4.16 -3.86
N ILE A 81 -8.93 -3.06 -4.61
CA ILE A 81 -8.40 -3.05 -5.97
C ILE A 81 -6.93 -2.67 -5.85
N ILE A 82 -6.04 -3.57 -6.26
CA ILE A 82 -4.60 -3.33 -6.21
C ILE A 82 -4.11 -3.03 -7.60
N SER A 83 -3.66 -1.79 -7.80
CA SER A 83 -3.01 -1.36 -9.02
C SER A 83 -1.56 -1.85 -9.03
N VAL A 84 -1.17 -2.53 -10.10
CA VAL A 84 0.18 -3.01 -10.35
C VAL A 84 0.89 -2.01 -11.25
N ALA A 85 2.00 -1.46 -10.76
CA ALA A 85 2.82 -0.51 -11.47
C ALA A 85 4.29 -0.98 -11.52
N PRO A 86 5.04 -0.69 -12.59
CA PRO A 86 6.42 -1.09 -12.72
C PRO A 86 7.33 -0.22 -11.85
N ARG A 87 8.45 -0.81 -11.44
CA ARG A 87 9.54 -0.10 -10.73
C ARG A 87 10.67 0.31 -11.65
N VAL A 88 10.63 -0.14 -12.90
CA VAL A 88 11.60 0.17 -13.94
C VAL A 88 10.87 0.51 -15.24
N SER A 89 11.48 1.31 -16.09
CA SER A 89 10.91 1.73 -17.37
C SER A 89 11.44 0.89 -18.53
N GLY A 90 10.67 0.74 -19.58
CA GLY A 90 11.09 0.05 -20.81
C GLY A 90 9.91 -0.44 -21.64
N PRO A 91 10.17 -1.00 -22.84
CA PRO A 91 9.13 -1.62 -23.65
C PRO A 91 8.70 -2.98 -23.07
N VAL A 92 7.41 -3.28 -23.14
CA VAL A 92 6.85 -4.58 -22.76
C VAL A 92 7.12 -5.59 -23.86
N VAL A 93 7.88 -6.63 -23.55
CA VAL A 93 8.23 -7.70 -24.52
C VAL A 93 7.18 -8.81 -24.49
N HIS A 94 6.77 -9.20 -23.29
CA HIS A 94 5.80 -10.26 -23.10
C HIS A 94 4.70 -9.79 -22.15
N LEU A 95 3.46 -10.02 -22.57
CA LEU A 95 2.27 -9.87 -21.76
C LEU A 95 1.61 -11.25 -21.66
N LEU A 96 1.55 -11.81 -20.45
CA LEU A 96 1.22 -13.22 -20.21
C LEU A 96 -0.19 -13.42 -19.64
N VAL A 97 -0.94 -12.33 -19.48
CA VAL A 97 -2.27 -12.34 -18.89
C VAL A 97 -3.27 -11.55 -19.70
N ASP A 98 -4.50 -12.04 -19.70
CA ASP A 98 -5.64 -11.42 -20.36
C ASP A 98 -6.60 -10.73 -19.39
N ASP A 99 -7.50 -9.91 -19.92
CA ASP A 99 -8.57 -9.30 -19.15
C ASP A 99 -9.46 -10.38 -18.52
N ASN A 100 -9.86 -10.15 -17.29
CA ASN A 100 -10.69 -11.06 -16.50
C ASN A 100 -10.05 -12.43 -16.18
N GLN A 101 -8.78 -12.65 -16.45
CA GLN A 101 -8.05 -13.85 -16.08
C GLN A 101 -7.84 -13.93 -14.57
N GLN A 102 -7.97 -15.13 -14.01
CA GLN A 102 -7.63 -15.40 -12.61
C GLN A 102 -6.13 -15.66 -12.51
N VAL A 103 -5.49 -14.99 -11.53
CA VAL A 103 -4.04 -15.07 -11.29
C VAL A 103 -3.75 -15.43 -9.84
N LYS A 104 -2.65 -16.13 -9.63
CA LYS A 104 -2.14 -16.49 -8.30
C LYS A 104 -1.03 -15.55 -7.86
N LYS A 105 -0.90 -15.36 -6.56
CA LYS A 105 0.23 -14.60 -6.00
C LYS A 105 1.57 -15.18 -6.48
N GLY A 106 2.43 -14.30 -7.01
CA GLY A 106 3.73 -14.68 -7.56
C GLY A 106 3.68 -15.19 -9.01
N GLU A 107 2.53 -15.18 -9.67
CA GLU A 107 2.41 -15.49 -11.10
C GLU A 107 2.95 -14.33 -11.93
N LEU A 108 3.72 -14.63 -12.99
CA LEU A 108 4.31 -13.63 -13.87
C LEU A 108 3.21 -13.04 -14.77
N LEU A 109 3.02 -11.74 -14.68
CA LEU A 109 2.00 -11.01 -15.43
C LEU A 109 2.53 -10.47 -16.77
N LEU A 110 3.69 -9.82 -16.71
CA LEU A 110 4.33 -9.28 -17.91
C LEU A 110 5.84 -9.15 -17.68
N GLU A 111 6.58 -9.02 -18.79
CA GLU A 111 8.02 -8.81 -18.82
C GLU A 111 8.37 -7.57 -19.63
N ILE A 112 9.11 -6.67 -19.02
CA ILE A 112 9.75 -5.49 -19.64
C ILE A 112 11.06 -5.96 -20.24
N ASP A 113 11.52 -5.36 -21.35
CA ASP A 113 12.79 -5.72 -21.99
C ASP A 113 13.95 -5.71 -20.98
N PRO A 114 14.58 -6.85 -20.69
CA PRO A 114 15.64 -6.95 -19.71
C PRO A 114 17.02 -6.59 -20.27
N ASN A 115 17.19 -6.36 -21.55
CA ASN A 115 18.50 -6.29 -22.20
C ASN A 115 19.35 -5.13 -21.65
N ASP A 116 18.79 -3.93 -21.54
CA ASP A 116 19.49 -2.77 -20.97
C ASP A 116 19.91 -3.02 -19.52
N TYR A 117 19.06 -3.69 -18.76
CA TYR A 117 19.34 -4.03 -17.36
C TYR A 117 20.38 -5.13 -17.22
N LYS A 118 20.42 -6.11 -18.15
CA LYS A 118 21.49 -7.13 -18.21
C LYS A 118 22.84 -6.50 -18.52
N VAL A 119 22.89 -5.56 -19.49
CA VAL A 119 24.13 -4.84 -19.80
C VAL A 119 24.60 -4.02 -18.62
N LYS A 120 23.70 -3.30 -17.92
CA LYS A 120 24.05 -2.56 -16.69
C LYS A 120 24.59 -3.46 -15.60
N LEU A 121 24.00 -4.63 -15.40
CA LEU A 121 24.49 -5.61 -14.43
C LEU A 121 25.90 -6.08 -14.81
N GLN A 122 26.11 -6.46 -16.06
CA GLN A 122 27.43 -6.89 -16.55
C GLN A 122 28.50 -5.81 -16.38
N GLN A 123 28.16 -4.54 -16.61
CA GLN A 123 29.06 -3.40 -16.37
C GLN A 123 29.43 -3.26 -14.89
N ALA A 124 28.44 -3.40 -13.99
CA ALA A 124 28.69 -3.34 -12.56
C ALA A 124 29.56 -4.50 -12.08
N GLU A 125 29.32 -5.72 -12.57
CA GLU A 125 30.11 -6.90 -12.28
C GLU A 125 31.57 -6.76 -12.78
N ALA A 126 31.77 -6.18 -13.97
CA ALA A 126 33.08 -5.93 -14.50
C ALA A 126 33.90 -4.94 -13.65
N LYS A 127 33.26 -3.83 -13.19
CA LYS A 127 33.88 -2.88 -12.26
C LYS A 127 34.26 -3.53 -10.94
N LEU A 128 33.39 -4.38 -10.39
CA LEU A 128 33.70 -5.13 -9.16
C LEU A 128 34.87 -6.08 -9.35
N ALA A 129 34.92 -6.79 -10.48
CA ALA A 129 36.05 -7.67 -10.80
C ALA A 129 37.38 -6.90 -10.92
N GLU A 130 37.36 -5.71 -11.53
CA GLU A 130 38.52 -4.81 -11.60
C GLU A 130 38.99 -4.39 -10.20
N ALA A 131 38.06 -3.97 -9.33
CA ALA A 131 38.43 -3.57 -7.96
C ALA A 131 38.96 -4.74 -7.13
N LYS A 132 38.45 -5.95 -7.30
CA LYS A 132 39.00 -7.17 -6.68
C LYS A 132 40.41 -7.50 -7.19
N ALA A 133 40.67 -7.29 -8.48
CA ALA A 133 42.03 -7.42 -9.00
C ALA A 133 43.01 -6.38 -8.38
N ARG A 134 42.55 -5.11 -8.23
CA ARG A 134 43.32 -4.06 -7.53
C ARG A 134 43.59 -4.41 -6.07
N LEU A 135 42.65 -5.05 -5.37
CA LEU A 135 42.88 -5.52 -4.01
C LEU A 135 44.05 -6.53 -3.94
N ASN A 136 44.09 -7.48 -4.87
CA ASN A 136 45.17 -8.44 -4.94
C ASN A 136 46.55 -7.76 -5.10
N VAL A 137 46.63 -6.76 -5.98
CA VAL A 137 47.86 -5.97 -6.14
C VAL A 137 48.22 -5.26 -4.83
N SER A 138 47.25 -4.58 -4.21
CA SER A 138 47.47 -3.86 -2.95
C SER A 138 47.88 -4.78 -1.79
N THR A 139 47.33 -5.99 -1.70
CA THR A 139 47.73 -6.98 -0.69
C THR A 139 49.16 -7.50 -0.90
N HIS A 140 49.60 -7.66 -2.16
CA HIS A 140 50.98 -7.97 -2.49
C HIS A 140 51.92 -6.83 -2.10
N ASP A 141 51.56 -5.56 -2.32
CA ASP A 141 52.31 -4.41 -1.88
C ASP A 141 52.49 -4.38 -0.35
N VAL A 142 51.42 -4.68 0.42
CA VAL A 142 51.54 -4.80 1.88
C VAL A 142 52.50 -5.89 2.28
N SER A 143 52.44 -7.07 1.65
CA SER A 143 53.37 -8.18 1.93
C SER A 143 54.82 -7.82 1.63
N LYS A 144 55.07 -7.15 0.50
CA LYS A 144 56.39 -6.64 0.13
C LYS A 144 56.92 -5.62 1.15
N ASN A 145 56.10 -4.65 1.54
CA ASN A 145 56.50 -3.63 2.53
C ASN A 145 56.70 -4.24 3.92
N ALA A 146 55.94 -5.24 4.30
CA ALA A 146 56.14 -6.00 5.54
C ALA A 146 57.52 -6.71 5.55
N SER A 147 57.94 -7.30 4.41
CA SER A 147 59.27 -7.90 4.26
C SER A 147 60.40 -6.85 4.35
N ASN A 148 60.21 -5.67 3.74
CA ASN A 148 61.15 -4.56 3.83
C ASN A 148 61.31 -4.05 5.28
N VAL A 149 60.21 -3.98 6.04
CA VAL A 149 60.24 -3.64 7.48
C VAL A 149 61.05 -4.68 8.25
N SER A 150 60.84 -5.97 8.01
CA SER A 150 61.61 -7.04 8.66
C SER A 150 63.10 -6.87 8.41
N GLN A 151 63.52 -6.69 7.15
CA GLN A 151 64.89 -6.45 6.79
C GLN A 151 65.47 -5.19 7.49
N SER A 152 64.76 -4.10 7.54
CA SER A 152 65.20 -2.87 8.20
C SER A 152 65.35 -3.03 9.73
N VAL A 153 64.51 -3.88 10.35
CA VAL A 153 64.63 -4.23 11.78
C VAL A 153 65.95 -5.05 12.00
N ASP A 154 66.25 -6.00 11.11
CA ASP A 154 67.45 -6.79 11.21
C ASP A 154 68.73 -5.90 11.04
N ASP A 155 68.70 -4.97 10.08
CA ASP A 155 69.76 -3.95 9.90
C ASP A 155 69.95 -3.09 11.17
N THR A 156 68.81 -2.66 11.79
CA THR A 156 68.86 -1.87 13.02
C THR A 156 69.41 -2.68 14.19
N THR A 157 69.08 -3.94 14.30
CA THR A 157 69.61 -4.86 15.33
C THR A 157 71.10 -5.07 15.17
N SER A 158 71.59 -5.24 13.92
CA SER A 158 73.04 -5.33 13.60
C SER A 158 73.81 -4.05 13.99
N ALA A 159 73.25 -2.87 13.61
CA ALA A 159 73.84 -1.58 13.99
C ALA A 159 73.86 -1.35 15.50
N MET A 160 72.77 -1.77 16.22
CA MET A 160 72.69 -1.70 17.68
C MET A 160 73.82 -2.58 18.35
N SER A 161 74.00 -3.78 17.83
CA SER A 161 75.06 -4.68 18.36
C SER A 161 76.48 -4.07 18.18
N LYS A 162 76.74 -3.40 17.03
CA LYS A 162 77.99 -2.67 16.80
C LYS A 162 78.18 -1.50 17.74
N LEU A 163 77.09 -0.75 17.99
CA LEU A 163 77.07 0.37 18.94
C LEU A 163 77.36 -0.12 20.38
N ASP A 164 76.73 -1.21 20.83
CA ASP A 164 77.00 -1.80 22.14
C ASP A 164 78.45 -2.21 22.30
N PHE A 165 78.99 -2.82 21.27
CA PHE A 165 80.46 -3.17 21.26
C PHE A 165 81.36 -1.92 21.38
N ALA A 166 81.09 -0.88 20.55
CA ALA A 166 81.87 0.35 20.57
C ALA A 166 81.71 1.11 21.91
N GLN A 167 80.56 1.06 22.54
CA GLN A 167 80.33 1.65 23.88
C GLN A 167 81.14 0.94 24.96
N LYS A 168 81.19 -0.39 24.94
CA LYS A 168 81.99 -1.19 25.86
C LYS A 168 83.49 -0.95 25.66
N ASP A 169 83.90 -0.84 24.39
CA ASP A 169 85.28 -0.59 24.03
C ASP A 169 85.76 0.80 24.45
N TYR A 170 84.98 1.83 24.15
CA TYR A 170 85.20 3.22 24.61
C TYR A 170 85.32 3.29 26.13
N LYS A 171 84.38 2.65 26.87
CA LYS A 171 84.42 2.61 28.34
C LYS A 171 85.77 2.00 28.84
N ARG A 172 86.24 0.92 28.25
CA ARG A 172 87.46 0.27 28.59
C ARG A 172 88.68 1.18 28.31
N TYR A 173 88.73 1.78 27.10
CA TYR A 173 89.84 2.68 26.75
C TYR A 173 89.84 3.95 27.61
N ASN A 174 88.72 4.49 27.96
CA ASN A 174 88.58 5.63 28.84
C ASN A 174 89.16 5.36 30.26
N GLU A 175 88.89 4.19 30.82
CA GLU A 175 89.51 3.79 32.11
C GLU A 175 90.99 3.57 32.01
N MET A 176 91.47 2.93 30.96
CA MET A 176 92.89 2.69 30.73
C MET A 176 93.67 3.98 30.44
N TYR A 177 93.08 4.97 29.79
CA TYR A 177 93.69 6.28 29.56
C TYR A 177 93.80 7.08 30.87
N LYS A 178 92.83 7.05 31.74
CA LYS A 178 92.86 7.67 33.09
C LYS A 178 94.02 7.11 33.95
N THR A 179 94.33 5.86 33.77
CA THR A 179 95.41 5.20 34.49
C THR A 179 96.77 5.27 33.77
N GLY A 180 96.89 5.95 32.60
CA GLY A 180 98.12 6.13 31.84
C GLY A 180 98.57 4.87 31.06
N VAL A 181 97.76 3.86 30.90
CA VAL A 181 98.07 2.58 30.25
C VAL A 181 98.03 2.63 28.73
N VAL A 182 97.18 3.55 28.14
CA VAL A 182 97.03 3.68 26.69
C VAL A 182 97.33 5.10 26.23
N SER A 183 97.63 5.25 24.91
CA SER A 183 97.96 6.52 24.32
C SER A 183 96.65 7.38 24.11
N LYS A 184 96.80 8.71 24.05
CA LYS A 184 95.75 9.63 23.69
C LYS A 184 95.14 9.30 22.33
N GLN A 185 95.97 8.84 21.38
CA GLN A 185 95.54 8.45 20.04
C GLN A 185 94.53 7.29 20.07
N ASP A 186 94.80 6.27 20.91
CA ASP A 186 93.91 5.10 21.05
C ASP A 186 92.63 5.46 21.71
N TYR A 187 92.63 6.35 22.70
CA TYR A 187 91.45 6.89 23.32
C TYR A 187 90.58 7.71 22.28
N ASP A 188 91.19 8.67 21.59
CA ASP A 188 90.51 9.48 20.57
C ASP A 188 89.94 8.61 19.44
N ARG A 189 90.66 7.51 19.07
CA ARG A 189 90.12 6.53 18.10
C ARG A 189 88.86 5.81 18.61
N SER A 190 88.89 5.32 19.86
CA SER A 190 87.70 4.64 20.44
C SER A 190 86.51 5.57 20.60
N SER A 191 86.71 6.84 20.92
CA SER A 191 85.69 7.87 20.96
C SER A 191 85.04 8.10 19.59
N LYS A 192 85.89 8.22 18.53
CA LYS A 192 85.43 8.39 17.17
C LYS A 192 84.67 7.15 16.67
N ASP A 193 85.10 5.96 17.00
CA ASP A 193 84.46 4.70 16.62
C ASP A 193 83.03 4.59 17.30
N LEU A 194 82.91 5.08 18.56
CA LEU A 194 81.66 5.19 19.24
C LEU A 194 80.69 6.18 18.52
N ASP A 195 81.14 7.38 18.17
CA ASP A 195 80.36 8.39 17.49
C ASP A 195 79.85 7.90 16.12
N VAL A 196 80.76 7.23 15.35
CA VAL A 196 80.44 6.62 14.05
C VAL A 196 79.36 5.50 14.22
N SER A 197 79.52 4.63 15.24
CA SER A 197 78.58 3.55 15.50
C SER A 197 77.20 4.07 15.95
N ASN A 198 77.24 5.13 16.76
CA ASN A 198 75.95 5.81 17.17
C ASN A 198 75.25 6.44 15.99
N ALA A 199 75.95 7.16 15.12
CA ALA A 199 75.42 7.72 13.90
C ALA A 199 74.81 6.66 12.96
N ASN A 200 75.52 5.53 12.80
CA ASN A 200 75.03 4.40 12.00
C ASN A 200 73.77 3.76 12.57
N TYR A 201 73.73 3.57 13.91
CA TYR A 201 72.49 3.07 14.57
C TYR A 201 71.33 4.04 14.38
N GLN A 202 71.54 5.34 14.59
CA GLN A 202 70.43 6.34 14.38
C GLN A 202 69.94 6.33 12.94
N SER A 203 70.83 6.24 11.95
CA SER A 203 70.51 6.13 10.53
C SER A 203 69.68 4.90 10.24
N ALA A 204 70.11 3.72 10.73
CA ALA A 204 69.34 2.47 10.57
C ALA A 204 67.96 2.54 11.26
N SER A 205 67.90 3.10 12.48
CA SER A 205 66.66 3.31 13.21
C SER A 205 65.68 4.21 12.46
N ASN A 206 66.13 5.34 11.91
CA ASN A 206 65.34 6.27 11.14
C ASN A 206 64.80 5.62 9.84
N ARG A 207 65.63 4.82 9.17
CA ARG A 207 65.26 4.03 8.00
C ARG A 207 64.14 3.02 8.36
N SER A 208 64.26 2.32 9.48
CA SER A 208 63.25 1.38 9.95
C SER A 208 61.93 2.07 10.25
N LYS A 209 61.93 3.28 10.86
CA LYS A 209 60.73 4.08 11.05
C LYS A 209 60.08 4.46 9.73
N ALA A 210 60.89 4.89 8.73
CA ALA A 210 60.36 5.23 7.39
C ALA A 210 59.70 4.01 6.72
N MET A 211 60.32 2.82 6.80
CA MET A 211 59.72 1.58 6.25
C MET A 211 58.41 1.19 6.96
N LYS A 212 58.33 1.40 8.28
CA LYS A 212 57.05 1.18 9.03
C LYS A 212 55.95 2.12 8.57
N SER A 213 56.26 3.42 8.38
CA SER A 213 55.28 4.38 7.87
C SER A 213 54.83 4.05 6.44
N GLU A 214 55.71 3.52 5.59
CA GLU A 214 55.35 3.03 4.25
C GLU A 214 54.43 1.81 4.31
N LEU A 215 54.67 0.87 5.24
CA LEU A 215 53.79 -0.26 5.48
C LEU A 215 52.41 0.21 5.94
N GLU A 216 52.32 1.13 6.91
CA GLU A 216 51.07 1.70 7.38
C GLU A 216 50.29 2.38 6.24
N SER A 217 50.99 3.13 5.39
CA SER A 217 50.40 3.75 4.20
C SER A 217 49.84 2.70 3.24
N SER A 218 50.54 1.60 3.00
CA SER A 218 50.06 0.53 2.12
C SER A 218 48.86 -0.22 2.70
N ILE A 219 48.82 -0.40 4.03
CA ILE A 219 47.63 -0.95 4.73
C ILE A 219 46.43 -0.03 4.57
N ALA A 220 46.61 1.27 4.80
CA ALA A 220 45.53 2.24 4.65
C ALA A 220 44.99 2.29 3.21
N LYS A 221 45.90 2.18 2.21
CA LYS A 221 45.52 2.06 0.79
C LYS A 221 44.72 0.80 0.52
N THR A 222 45.09 -0.34 1.10
CA THR A 222 44.35 -1.60 0.98
C THR A 222 42.93 -1.50 1.59
N GLN A 223 42.80 -0.84 2.76
CA GLN A 223 41.51 -0.58 3.37
C GLN A 223 40.62 0.30 2.49
N SER A 224 41.21 1.31 1.83
CA SER A 224 40.46 2.16 0.88
C SER A 224 39.93 1.34 -0.32
N VAL A 225 40.74 0.46 -0.88
CA VAL A 225 40.30 -0.44 -1.97
C VAL A 225 39.21 -1.40 -1.49
N GLN A 226 39.28 -1.87 -0.25
CA GLN A 226 38.27 -2.74 0.34
C GLN A 226 36.94 -2.03 0.54
N ALA A 227 36.95 -0.77 0.96
CA ALA A 227 35.75 0.06 1.04
C ALA A 227 35.14 0.32 -0.37
N GLU A 228 35.98 0.51 -1.37
CA GLU A 228 35.54 0.64 -2.77
C GLU A 228 34.87 -0.64 -3.28
N ILE A 229 35.36 -1.82 -2.93
CA ILE A 229 34.71 -3.11 -3.25
C ILE A 229 33.33 -3.19 -2.64
N GLN A 230 33.15 -2.83 -1.37
CA GLN A 230 31.82 -2.82 -0.72
C GLN A 230 30.83 -1.90 -1.44
N ARG A 231 31.29 -0.73 -1.88
CA ARG A 231 30.47 0.19 -2.68
C ARG A 231 30.05 -0.44 -4.01
N LEU A 232 30.97 -1.10 -4.72
CA LEU A 232 30.71 -1.75 -6.00
C LEU A 232 29.84 -3.00 -5.86
N GLU A 233 29.94 -3.75 -4.75
CA GLU A 233 29.05 -4.85 -4.43
C GLU A 233 27.61 -4.35 -4.26
N ALA A 234 27.40 -3.21 -3.61
CA ALA A 234 26.08 -2.58 -3.52
C ALA A 234 25.57 -2.12 -4.90
N GLU A 235 26.45 -1.63 -5.79
CA GLU A 235 26.09 -1.26 -7.17
C GLU A 235 25.64 -2.50 -7.98
N VAL A 236 26.31 -3.63 -7.83
CA VAL A 236 25.90 -4.91 -8.44
C VAL A 236 24.53 -5.37 -7.92
N GLU A 237 24.30 -5.33 -6.61
CA GLU A 237 23.00 -5.71 -6.04
C GLU A 237 21.88 -4.78 -6.52
N GLN A 238 22.12 -3.47 -6.65
CA GLN A 238 21.14 -2.54 -7.22
C GLN A 238 20.83 -2.89 -8.70
N ALA A 239 21.85 -3.24 -9.49
CA ALA A 239 21.65 -3.65 -10.88
C ALA A 239 20.86 -4.97 -10.99
N LYS A 240 21.11 -5.95 -10.11
CA LYS A 240 20.34 -7.20 -9.99
C LYS A 240 18.89 -6.93 -9.63
N LEU A 241 18.62 -6.06 -8.66
CA LEU A 241 17.28 -5.66 -8.27
C LEU A 241 16.52 -5.02 -9.44
N ASN A 242 17.17 -4.10 -10.15
CA ASN A 242 16.58 -3.46 -11.32
C ASN A 242 16.26 -4.48 -12.43
N LEU A 243 17.14 -5.45 -12.66
CA LEU A 243 16.87 -6.56 -13.58
C LEU A 243 15.71 -7.43 -13.09
N SER A 244 15.60 -7.71 -11.79
CA SER A 244 14.47 -8.47 -11.24
C SER A 244 13.13 -7.75 -11.43
N TYR A 245 13.14 -6.42 -11.38
CA TYR A 245 11.94 -5.58 -11.55
C TYR A 245 11.44 -5.51 -13.00
N THR A 246 12.20 -6.03 -13.97
CA THR A 246 11.69 -6.19 -15.34
C THR A 246 10.59 -7.26 -15.44
N LYS A 247 10.53 -8.19 -14.48
CA LYS A 247 9.49 -9.20 -14.36
C LYS A 247 8.48 -8.77 -13.31
N ILE A 248 7.25 -8.55 -13.75
CA ILE A 248 6.18 -8.07 -12.90
C ILE A 248 5.27 -9.23 -12.52
N TYR A 249 5.14 -9.46 -11.21
CA TYR A 249 4.39 -10.56 -10.65
C TYR A 249 3.12 -10.08 -9.94
N ALA A 250 2.11 -10.97 -9.88
CA ALA A 250 0.90 -10.72 -9.13
C ALA A 250 1.19 -10.60 -7.61
N PRO A 251 0.77 -9.50 -6.95
CA PRO A 251 1.03 -9.29 -5.53
C PRO A 251 0.17 -10.20 -4.64
N LEU A 252 -0.97 -10.68 -5.14
CA LEU A 252 -1.93 -11.53 -4.44
C LEU A 252 -2.76 -12.36 -5.42
N ASN A 253 -3.53 -13.32 -4.88
CA ASN A 253 -4.51 -14.07 -5.66
C ASN A 253 -5.70 -13.18 -5.99
N GLY A 254 -6.17 -13.19 -7.24
CA GLY A 254 -7.30 -12.39 -7.65
C GLY A 254 -7.55 -12.47 -9.15
N LYS A 255 -8.40 -11.58 -9.63
CA LYS A 255 -8.78 -11.49 -11.04
C LYS A 255 -8.29 -10.17 -11.63
N ILE A 256 -7.73 -10.22 -12.83
CA ILE A 256 -7.37 -9.00 -13.57
C ILE A 256 -8.67 -8.25 -13.91
N SER A 257 -8.75 -6.98 -13.54
CA SER A 257 -9.96 -6.18 -13.77
C SER A 257 -9.81 -5.15 -14.88
N ALA A 258 -8.69 -4.43 -14.89
CA ALA A 258 -8.43 -3.39 -15.88
C ALA A 258 -6.98 -3.51 -16.33
N ARG A 259 -6.78 -3.64 -17.62
CA ARG A 259 -5.48 -3.69 -18.28
C ARG A 259 -5.34 -2.46 -19.20
N SER A 260 -4.32 -1.65 -18.94
CA SER A 260 -4.03 -0.44 -19.72
C SER A 260 -2.73 -0.55 -20.50
N VAL A 261 -2.15 -1.74 -20.56
CA VAL A 261 -0.86 -2.02 -21.21
C VAL A 261 -1.00 -3.12 -22.26
N GLU A 262 -0.29 -2.95 -23.37
CA GLU A 262 -0.19 -3.94 -24.45
C GLU A 262 1.27 -4.27 -24.72
N GLN A 263 1.50 -5.44 -25.34
CA GLN A 263 2.83 -5.82 -25.81
C GLN A 263 3.36 -4.76 -26.81
N GLY A 264 4.61 -4.35 -26.63
CA GLY A 264 5.24 -3.28 -27.40
C GLY A 264 5.07 -1.88 -26.80
N ASN A 265 4.18 -1.67 -25.83
CA ASN A 265 4.04 -0.37 -25.19
C ASN A 265 5.27 -0.06 -24.32
N TYR A 266 5.69 1.20 -24.34
CA TYR A 266 6.71 1.70 -23.43
C TYR A 266 6.07 2.12 -22.11
N VAL A 267 6.53 1.56 -20.99
CA VAL A 267 6.00 1.84 -19.64
C VAL A 267 6.97 2.64 -18.80
N GLN A 268 6.43 3.49 -17.92
CA GLN A 268 7.20 4.32 -17.00
C GLN A 268 7.04 3.89 -15.55
N VAL A 269 8.02 4.22 -14.74
CA VAL A 269 7.98 3.92 -13.30
C VAL A 269 6.74 4.56 -12.65
N GLY A 270 5.99 3.75 -11.89
CA GLY A 270 4.78 4.20 -11.18
C GLY A 270 3.52 4.29 -12.04
N GLN A 271 3.59 4.07 -13.34
CA GLN A 271 2.43 4.05 -14.23
C GLN A 271 1.55 2.82 -13.93
N PRO A 272 0.25 2.97 -13.66
CA PRO A 272 -0.65 1.84 -13.50
C PRO A 272 -0.75 1.03 -14.80
N LEU A 273 -0.42 -0.27 -14.75
CA LEU A 273 -0.46 -1.15 -15.91
C LEU A 273 -1.71 -2.03 -15.94
N LEU A 274 -2.07 -2.55 -14.80
CA LEU A 274 -3.25 -3.40 -14.63
C LEU A 274 -3.69 -3.38 -13.16
N SER A 275 -4.93 -3.80 -12.92
CA SER A 275 -5.51 -3.89 -11.59
C SER A 275 -5.86 -5.33 -11.26
N VAL A 276 -5.50 -5.77 -10.07
CA VAL A 276 -5.86 -7.10 -9.53
C VAL A 276 -6.90 -6.91 -8.44
N VAL A 277 -8.05 -7.55 -8.60
CA VAL A 277 -9.14 -7.57 -7.62
C VAL A 277 -9.08 -8.91 -6.89
N PRO A 278 -8.82 -8.92 -5.58
CA PRO A 278 -8.82 -10.14 -4.79
C PRO A 278 -10.22 -10.72 -4.63
N GLU A 279 -10.28 -11.99 -4.28
CA GLU A 279 -11.55 -12.68 -4.02
C GLU A 279 -12.27 -12.16 -2.77
N GLN A 280 -11.53 -11.54 -1.84
CA GLN A 280 -12.12 -11.03 -0.61
C GLN A 280 -12.86 -9.72 -0.84
N ILE A 281 -14.18 -9.76 -0.71
CA ILE A 281 -15.08 -8.64 -0.81
C ILE A 281 -15.91 -8.46 0.47
N TRP A 282 -16.45 -7.28 0.66
CA TRP A 282 -17.39 -6.93 1.74
C TRP A 282 -18.44 -5.96 1.22
N VAL A 283 -19.43 -5.66 2.03
CA VAL A 283 -20.44 -4.66 1.73
C VAL A 283 -20.20 -3.43 2.58
N VAL A 284 -20.23 -2.26 1.96
CA VAL A 284 -20.31 -0.97 2.63
C VAL A 284 -21.73 -0.46 2.49
N ALA A 285 -22.41 -0.35 3.63
CA ALA A 285 -23.80 0.03 3.72
C ALA A 285 -23.94 1.35 4.48
N ASN A 286 -24.50 2.36 3.83
CA ASN A 286 -24.66 3.69 4.39
C ASN A 286 -26.02 3.79 5.11
N TYR A 287 -26.02 3.62 6.43
CA TYR A 287 -27.19 3.75 7.27
C TYR A 287 -27.40 5.19 7.74
N LYS A 288 -28.66 5.62 7.85
CA LYS A 288 -28.99 6.90 8.48
C LYS A 288 -28.65 6.86 9.97
N GLU A 289 -28.22 7.99 10.54
CA GLU A 289 -27.80 8.09 11.95
C GLU A 289 -28.82 7.46 12.93
N GLY A 290 -30.13 7.70 12.73
CA GLY A 290 -31.18 7.14 13.57
C GLY A 290 -31.34 5.60 13.46
N GLN A 291 -30.81 4.96 12.43
CA GLN A 291 -30.86 3.50 12.26
C GLN A 291 -29.77 2.77 13.04
N LEU A 292 -28.75 3.50 13.51
CA LEU A 292 -27.60 2.94 14.23
C LEU A 292 -27.82 2.73 15.73
N THR A 293 -28.92 3.24 16.29
CA THR A 293 -29.17 3.27 17.76
C THR A 293 -28.97 1.89 18.44
N HIS A 294 -29.33 0.81 17.76
CA HIS A 294 -29.21 -0.56 18.26
C HIS A 294 -28.32 -1.45 17.38
N MET A 295 -27.51 -0.85 16.53
CA MET A 295 -26.61 -1.58 15.64
C MET A 295 -25.23 -1.73 16.29
N HIS A 296 -24.74 -2.97 16.36
CA HIS A 296 -23.46 -3.29 16.97
C HIS A 296 -22.69 -4.32 16.10
N PRO A 297 -21.35 -4.31 16.13
CA PRO A 297 -20.55 -5.36 15.52
C PRO A 297 -20.97 -6.77 15.98
N GLY A 298 -20.93 -7.75 15.09
CA GLY A 298 -21.31 -9.13 15.32
C GLY A 298 -22.81 -9.44 15.09
N GLN A 299 -23.65 -8.43 14.85
CA GLN A 299 -25.07 -8.67 14.54
C GLN A 299 -25.23 -9.35 13.19
N ARG A 300 -26.18 -10.30 13.12
CA ARG A 300 -26.53 -11.03 11.88
C ARG A 300 -27.13 -10.11 10.85
N ALA A 301 -26.72 -10.29 9.62
CA ALA A 301 -27.24 -9.58 8.47
C ALA A 301 -27.57 -10.54 7.32
N TRP A 302 -28.40 -10.10 6.41
CA TRP A 302 -28.68 -10.76 5.14
C TRP A 302 -28.46 -9.76 4.02
N ILE A 303 -27.71 -10.16 3.02
CA ILE A 303 -27.43 -9.33 1.85
C ILE A 303 -28.21 -9.89 0.68
N SER A 304 -29.04 -9.04 0.07
CA SER A 304 -29.67 -9.32 -1.22
C SER A 304 -28.87 -8.59 -2.30
N VAL A 305 -28.44 -9.32 -3.32
CA VAL A 305 -27.72 -8.78 -4.48
C VAL A 305 -28.69 -8.69 -5.64
N ASP A 306 -28.79 -7.55 -6.31
CA ASP A 306 -29.78 -7.33 -7.37
C ASP A 306 -29.61 -8.30 -8.55
N THR A 307 -28.38 -8.70 -8.83
CA THR A 307 -28.05 -9.69 -9.88
C THR A 307 -28.59 -11.08 -9.58
N TYR A 308 -28.86 -11.42 -8.30
CA TYR A 308 -29.34 -12.75 -7.88
C TYR A 308 -30.68 -12.62 -7.11
N PRO A 309 -31.77 -12.31 -7.80
CA PRO A 309 -33.09 -12.13 -7.16
C PRO A 309 -33.52 -13.41 -6.44
N GLY A 310 -33.98 -13.26 -5.19
CA GLY A 310 -34.42 -14.37 -4.34
C GLY A 310 -33.34 -15.06 -3.50
N LYS A 311 -32.05 -14.86 -3.79
CA LYS A 311 -30.97 -15.34 -2.93
C LYS A 311 -30.64 -14.30 -1.85
N LYS A 312 -30.56 -14.75 -0.60
CA LYS A 312 -30.10 -13.96 0.54
C LYS A 312 -28.84 -14.57 1.10
N PHE A 313 -27.74 -13.84 1.05
CA PHE A 313 -26.46 -14.25 1.60
C PHE A 313 -26.41 -13.95 3.08
N LYS A 314 -26.02 -14.91 3.90
CA LYS A 314 -25.78 -14.69 5.33
C LYS A 314 -24.54 -13.86 5.50
N ALA A 315 -24.60 -12.92 6.43
CA ALA A 315 -23.56 -11.96 6.69
C ALA A 315 -23.64 -11.48 8.16
N HIS A 316 -22.62 -10.76 8.60
CA HIS A 316 -22.63 -10.07 9.89
C HIS A 316 -22.04 -8.66 9.78
N VAL A 317 -22.42 -7.81 10.72
CA VAL A 317 -21.83 -6.49 10.87
C VAL A 317 -20.41 -6.67 11.42
N ASP A 318 -19.40 -6.27 10.63
CA ASP A 318 -18.00 -6.30 11.03
C ASP A 318 -17.66 -5.07 11.89
N SER A 319 -17.95 -3.90 11.35
CA SER A 319 -17.59 -2.63 12.00
C SER A 319 -18.47 -1.49 11.54
N ILE A 320 -18.57 -0.47 12.38
CA ILE A 320 -19.26 0.78 12.10
C ILE A 320 -18.21 1.88 12.05
N GLN A 321 -18.20 2.66 10.97
CA GLN A 321 -17.23 3.74 10.81
C GLN A 321 -17.49 4.84 11.84
N ARG A 322 -16.43 5.37 12.46
CA ARG A 322 -16.54 6.42 13.50
C ARG A 322 -16.67 7.84 12.93
N ALA A 323 -16.92 7.96 11.63
CA ALA A 323 -17.13 9.23 10.96
C ALA A 323 -18.23 9.08 9.91
N THR A 324 -18.99 10.15 9.67
CA THR A 324 -19.99 10.17 8.59
C THR A 324 -19.29 10.17 7.22
N GLY A 325 -19.95 9.64 6.20
CA GLY A 325 -19.42 9.61 4.84
C GLY A 325 -18.99 10.99 4.34
N ALA A 326 -19.76 12.02 4.65
CA ALA A 326 -19.46 13.41 4.29
C ALA A 326 -18.15 13.93 4.92
N LYS A 327 -17.84 13.54 6.18
CA LYS A 327 -16.59 13.96 6.86
C LYS A 327 -15.39 13.12 6.45
N SER A 328 -15.61 11.90 5.99
CA SER A 328 -14.55 10.99 5.53
C SER A 328 -14.18 11.19 4.05
N SER A 329 -14.96 12.00 3.32
CA SER A 329 -14.67 12.33 1.91
C SER A 329 -13.45 13.24 1.79
N LEU A 330 -12.63 13.00 0.78
CA LEU A 330 -11.52 13.90 0.40
C LEU A 330 -12.01 15.31 0.02
N PHE A 331 -13.25 15.41 -0.46
CA PHE A 331 -13.92 16.66 -0.79
C PHE A 331 -15.25 16.71 -0.04
N PRO A 332 -15.27 17.14 1.24
CA PRO A 332 -16.50 17.28 1.99
C PRO A 332 -17.42 18.30 1.29
N PRO A 333 -18.71 18.00 1.10
CA PRO A 333 -19.63 18.97 0.53
C PRO A 333 -19.76 20.17 1.46
N GLU A 334 -19.37 21.37 1.00
CA GLU A 334 -19.63 22.62 1.69
C GLU A 334 -21.08 23.03 1.46
N ASN A 335 -21.85 23.16 2.53
CA ASN A 335 -23.19 23.73 2.48
C ASN A 335 -23.08 25.25 2.27
N ALA A 336 -23.00 25.68 1.03
CA ALA A 336 -22.79 27.08 0.61
C ALA A 336 -24.02 27.99 0.75
N VAL A 337 -25.08 27.59 1.45
CA VAL A 337 -26.30 28.41 1.58
C VAL A 337 -26.62 28.62 3.04
N GLY A 338 -26.75 29.89 3.44
CA GLY A 338 -26.97 30.39 4.80
C GLY A 338 -28.28 29.97 5.49
N SER A 339 -28.89 28.85 5.11
CA SER A 339 -30.04 28.25 5.76
C SER A 339 -29.61 26.98 6.49
N TYR A 340 -29.65 27.01 7.81
CA TYR A 340 -29.31 25.87 8.67
C TYR A 340 -30.41 24.79 8.59
N VAL A 341 -30.34 23.95 7.56
CA VAL A 341 -31.23 22.78 7.44
C VAL A 341 -30.51 21.57 8.02
N LYS A 342 -31.11 20.88 8.98
CA LYS A 342 -30.60 19.60 9.52
C LYS A 342 -30.65 18.54 8.43
N ILE A 343 -29.50 18.24 7.83
CA ILE A 343 -29.34 17.15 6.85
C ILE A 343 -29.04 15.87 7.62
N VAL A 344 -29.82 14.81 7.38
CA VAL A 344 -29.59 13.49 7.97
C VAL A 344 -28.28 12.93 7.42
N GLN A 345 -27.31 12.70 8.29
CA GLN A 345 -26.02 12.12 7.93
C GLN A 345 -26.13 10.60 7.79
N ARG A 346 -25.31 10.05 6.89
CA ARG A 346 -25.16 8.59 6.73
C ARG A 346 -23.82 8.16 7.27
N VAL A 347 -23.80 7.02 7.93
CA VAL A 347 -22.61 6.40 8.50
C VAL A 347 -22.38 5.08 7.81
N PRO A 348 -21.18 4.86 7.22
CA PRO A 348 -20.83 3.60 6.59
C PRO A 348 -20.70 2.48 7.64
N VAL A 349 -21.32 1.36 7.33
CA VAL A 349 -21.26 0.11 8.11
C VAL A 349 -20.68 -0.97 7.21
N LYS A 350 -19.60 -1.60 7.67
CA LYS A 350 -18.97 -2.71 6.96
C LYS A 350 -19.65 -4.02 7.36
N ILE A 351 -20.06 -4.79 6.36
CA ILE A 351 -20.76 -6.07 6.54
C ILE A 351 -19.97 -7.13 5.77
N MET A 352 -19.61 -8.22 6.46
CA MET A 352 -18.85 -9.33 5.89
C MET A 352 -19.80 -10.49 5.57
N PHE A 353 -19.53 -11.17 4.45
CA PHE A 353 -20.23 -12.39 4.09
C PHE A 353 -19.78 -13.56 4.98
N ASP A 354 -20.72 -14.37 5.48
CA ASP A 354 -20.49 -15.59 6.25
C ASP A 354 -20.56 -16.86 5.38
N GLU A 355 -21.16 -16.76 4.21
CA GLU A 355 -21.29 -17.84 3.24
C GLU A 355 -20.27 -17.73 2.13
N ASP A 356 -19.94 -18.86 1.52
CA ASP A 356 -19.12 -18.90 0.32
C ASP A 356 -19.88 -18.25 -0.85
N TYR A 357 -19.41 -17.08 -1.24
CA TYR A 357 -19.91 -16.31 -2.38
C TYR A 357 -19.10 -16.49 -3.65
N THR A 358 -17.99 -17.25 -3.61
CA THR A 358 -17.05 -17.40 -4.75
C THR A 358 -17.71 -18.06 -5.96
N LYS A 359 -18.77 -18.87 -5.72
CA LYS A 359 -19.60 -19.47 -6.77
C LYS A 359 -20.49 -18.48 -7.52
N TYR A 360 -20.65 -17.28 -6.99
CA TYR A 360 -21.44 -16.22 -7.55
C TYR A 360 -20.54 -15.12 -8.09
N ASN A 361 -20.84 -14.59 -9.23
CA ASN A 361 -20.04 -13.51 -9.82
C ASN A 361 -20.41 -12.17 -9.15
N ILE A 362 -20.07 -12.04 -7.85
CA ILE A 362 -20.25 -10.82 -7.08
C ILE A 362 -18.96 -10.03 -7.16
N VAL A 363 -19.01 -8.81 -7.70
CA VAL A 363 -17.85 -7.97 -7.93
C VAL A 363 -17.98 -6.62 -7.22
N PRO A 364 -16.88 -5.98 -6.83
CA PRO A 364 -16.89 -4.63 -6.29
C PRO A 364 -17.64 -3.65 -7.21
N GLY A 365 -18.43 -2.76 -6.61
CA GLY A 365 -19.28 -1.80 -7.32
C GLY A 365 -20.73 -2.27 -7.53
N MET A 366 -21.08 -3.54 -7.29
CA MET A 366 -22.46 -3.99 -7.37
C MET A 366 -23.30 -3.42 -6.24
N SER A 367 -24.54 -2.99 -6.58
CA SER A 367 -25.53 -2.55 -5.61
C SER A 367 -26.13 -3.73 -4.87
N VAL A 368 -26.36 -3.55 -3.59
CA VAL A 368 -26.91 -4.58 -2.70
C VAL A 368 -27.84 -3.97 -1.66
N VAL A 369 -28.74 -4.78 -1.11
CA VAL A 369 -29.64 -4.37 -0.03
C VAL A 369 -29.37 -5.23 1.20
N PRO A 370 -28.55 -4.74 2.14
CA PRO A 370 -28.31 -5.43 3.40
C PRO A 370 -29.45 -5.18 4.38
N LYS A 371 -29.84 -6.22 5.11
CA LYS A 371 -30.83 -6.21 6.17
C LYS A 371 -30.20 -6.73 7.45
N VAL A 372 -29.98 -5.84 8.43
CA VAL A 372 -29.36 -6.16 9.72
C VAL A 372 -30.44 -6.42 10.76
N LYS A 373 -30.30 -7.48 11.55
CA LYS A 373 -31.13 -7.78 12.70
C LYS A 373 -30.58 -7.04 13.92
N ILE A 374 -31.34 -6.06 14.44
CA ILE A 374 -30.91 -5.20 15.57
C ILE A 374 -31.47 -5.62 16.92
N LYS A 375 -32.48 -6.49 16.96
CA LYS A 375 -33.11 -7.07 18.16
C LYS A 375 -33.45 -8.53 17.95
#